data_55b991cd6bc77bb3f57951e3b28f7608
#
_entry.id   55b991cd6bc77bb3f57951e3b28f7608
#
_cell.length_a   1.000
_cell.length_b   1.000
_cell.length_c   1.000
_cell.angle_alpha   90.00
_cell.angle_beta   90.00
_cell.angle_gamma   90.00
#
_symmetry.space_group_name_H-M   'P 1'
#
loop_
_entity.id
_entity.type
_entity.pdbx_description
1 polymer ?
#
loop_
_entity_poly.entity_id
_entity_poly.type
_entity_poly.pdbx_seq_one_letter_code
_entity_poly.pdbx_strand_id
1 'polypeptide(L)'
;SKPGVTESAASKNGIRVISIEDLRWGRRDIKTVQLLYPSMGKMMAKAAGCDDAWLVEEGFVTEGTSNNAYIVKDGKIITRGLSNDILHGITRAAVLRFADEAQMKVEERNFTIEEAQDADEAFITSATMFVNAVIEIDGAQVGDGKPGAVAKRLREIYLEESLKIAI
;
A
#
# COMPACT_ATOMS: atom_id res chain seq x y z
N SER A 1 -23.41 -5.05 4.73
CA SER A 1 -22.05 -4.46 4.82
C SER A 1 -22.10 -3.23 5.72
N LYS A 2 -21.09 -3.04 6.58
CA LYS A 2 -20.99 -1.80 7.34
C LYS A 2 -20.66 -0.67 6.35
N PRO A 3 -21.45 0.41 6.29
CA PRO A 3 -21.25 1.50 5.31
C PRO A 3 -19.87 2.15 5.35
N GLY A 4 -19.09 2.00 6.44
CA GLY A 4 -17.75 2.58 6.59
C GLY A 4 -16.58 1.76 6.02
N VAL A 5 -16.81 0.55 5.50
CA VAL A 5 -15.73 -0.29 4.96
C VAL A 5 -15.39 0.10 3.53
N THR A 6 -16.42 0.37 2.71
CA THR A 6 -16.25 0.75 1.30
C THR A 6 -15.98 2.24 1.13
N GLU A 7 -16.50 3.08 2.04
CA GLU A 7 -16.39 4.54 1.98
C GLU A 7 -15.84 5.11 3.30
N SER A 8 -14.53 5.09 3.46
CA SER A 8 -13.84 5.75 4.58
C SER A 8 -13.26 7.11 4.14
N ALA A 9 -12.95 7.98 5.12
CA ALA A 9 -12.23 9.23 4.84
C ALA A 9 -10.88 8.94 4.14
N ALA A 10 -10.16 7.90 4.57
CA ALA A 10 -8.91 7.45 3.95
C ALA A 10 -9.08 7.01 2.49
N SER A 11 -10.21 6.38 2.13
CA SER A 11 -10.46 5.99 0.74
C SER A 11 -10.78 7.17 -0.18
N LYS A 12 -11.35 8.25 0.37
CA LYS A 12 -11.71 9.46 -0.39
C LYS A 12 -10.56 10.46 -0.49
N ASN A 13 -9.81 10.62 0.59
CA ASN A 13 -8.80 11.67 0.70
C ASN A 13 -7.37 11.17 0.54
N GLY A 14 -7.14 9.85 0.56
CA GLY A 14 -5.82 9.26 0.70
C GLY A 14 -5.32 9.24 2.14
N ILE A 15 -4.13 8.66 2.33
CA ILE A 15 -3.45 8.59 3.63
C ILE A 15 -2.05 9.22 3.54
N ARG A 16 -1.53 9.65 4.69
CA ARG A 16 -0.16 10.12 4.86
C ARG A 16 0.63 9.08 5.61
N VAL A 17 1.87 8.84 5.18
CA VAL A 17 2.73 7.84 5.80
C VAL A 17 4.08 8.44 6.18
N ILE A 18 4.73 7.84 7.19
CA ILE A 18 6.14 8.05 7.48
C ILE A 18 6.94 6.83 7.05
N SER A 19 8.22 6.97 6.83
CA SER A 19 9.15 5.84 6.71
C SER A 19 9.79 5.52 8.05
N ILE A 20 9.98 4.24 8.33
CA ILE A 20 10.72 3.74 9.50
C ILE A 20 11.53 2.51 9.11
N GLU A 21 12.60 2.23 9.86
CA GLU A 21 13.40 1.01 9.67
C GLU A 21 12.56 -0.25 9.87
N ASP A 22 12.76 -1.29 9.05
CA ASP A 22 12.07 -2.57 9.19
C ASP A 22 12.85 -3.51 10.13
N LEU A 23 12.51 -3.48 11.40
CA LEU A 23 13.11 -4.33 12.44
C LEU A 23 12.32 -5.62 12.70
N ARG A 24 11.44 -6.01 11.79
CA ARG A 24 10.70 -7.28 11.92
C ARG A 24 11.64 -8.46 11.66
N TRP A 25 11.19 -9.66 12.06
CA TRP A 25 11.92 -10.89 11.80
C TRP A 25 12.05 -11.22 10.28
N GLY A 26 12.98 -12.10 9.93
CA GLY A 26 13.34 -12.38 8.53
C GLY A 26 12.39 -13.30 7.76
N ARG A 27 11.20 -13.64 8.28
CA ARG A 27 10.18 -14.48 7.62
C ARG A 27 8.82 -13.81 7.65
N ARG A 28 8.75 -12.62 7.04
CA ARG A 28 7.54 -11.78 6.96
C ARG A 28 6.49 -12.35 5.99
N ASP A 29 6.90 -13.27 5.13
CA ASP A 29 6.03 -14.11 4.31
C ASP A 29 5.08 -14.99 5.14
N ILE A 30 5.51 -15.38 6.36
CA ILE A 30 4.70 -16.15 7.28
C ILE A 30 3.83 -15.21 8.13
N LYS A 31 2.52 -15.23 7.89
CA LYS A 31 1.58 -14.40 8.65
C LYS A 31 1.44 -14.94 10.08
N THR A 32 1.84 -14.12 11.06
CA THR A 32 1.83 -14.46 12.48
C THR A 32 1.11 -13.42 13.32
N VAL A 33 0.98 -13.68 14.63
CA VAL A 33 0.50 -12.72 15.64
C VAL A 33 1.59 -11.79 16.18
N GLN A 34 2.79 -11.80 15.59
CA GLN A 34 3.90 -10.91 15.94
C GLN A 34 3.64 -9.48 15.44
N LEU A 35 2.68 -8.81 16.05
CA LEU A 35 2.20 -7.49 15.61
C LEU A 35 2.80 -6.33 16.42
N LEU A 36 3.73 -6.61 17.35
CA LEU A 36 4.28 -5.57 18.22
C LEU A 36 4.96 -4.46 17.40
N TYR A 37 5.93 -4.80 16.55
CA TYR A 37 6.64 -3.80 15.77
C TYR A 37 5.76 -3.05 14.76
N PRO A 38 4.89 -3.70 13.97
CA PRO A 38 3.88 -3.02 13.17
C PRO A 38 2.98 -2.07 13.98
N SER A 39 2.59 -2.46 15.19
CA SER A 39 1.78 -1.59 16.07
C SER A 39 2.56 -0.37 16.55
N MET A 40 3.84 -0.55 16.90
CA MET A 40 4.73 0.57 17.23
C MET A 40 4.88 1.53 16.04
N GLY A 41 5.06 1.02 14.81
CA GLY A 41 5.10 1.82 13.60
C GLY A 41 3.85 2.68 13.41
N LYS A 42 2.66 2.09 13.63
CA LYS A 42 1.40 2.87 13.62
C LYS A 42 1.34 3.93 14.70
N MET A 43 1.85 3.66 15.89
CA MET A 43 1.92 4.67 16.96
C MET A 43 2.87 5.81 16.60
N MET A 44 4.03 5.49 16.01
CA MET A 44 4.99 6.49 15.52
C MET A 44 4.37 7.37 14.43
N ALA A 45 3.70 6.76 13.45
CA ALA A 45 2.97 7.49 12.42
C ALA A 45 1.92 8.43 13.02
N LYS A 46 1.11 7.94 13.95
CA LYS A 46 0.10 8.76 14.64
C LYS A 46 0.72 9.91 15.43
N ALA A 47 1.84 9.70 16.10
CA ALA A 47 2.57 10.75 16.80
C ALA A 47 3.12 11.84 15.84
N ALA A 48 3.47 11.46 14.62
CA ALA A 48 3.88 12.36 13.54
C ALA A 48 2.68 12.99 12.78
N GLY A 49 1.43 12.72 13.19
CA GLY A 49 0.22 13.22 12.51
C GLY A 49 -0.09 12.50 11.20
N CYS A 50 0.46 11.31 10.98
CA CYS A 50 0.24 10.47 9.82
C CYS A 50 -0.65 9.25 10.14
N ASP A 51 -1.06 8.52 9.10
CA ASP A 51 -2.04 7.44 9.20
C ASP A 51 -1.39 6.06 9.31
N ASP A 52 -0.20 5.87 8.70
CA ASP A 52 0.52 4.60 8.69
C ASP A 52 2.03 4.82 8.53
N ALA A 53 2.82 3.75 8.59
CA ALA A 53 4.24 3.78 8.31
C ALA A 53 4.61 2.76 7.21
N TRP A 54 5.51 3.16 6.33
CA TRP A 54 6.20 2.28 5.41
C TRP A 54 7.52 1.83 6.02
N LEU A 55 7.78 0.54 5.93
CA LEU A 55 8.93 -0.13 6.50
C LEU A 55 10.06 -0.18 5.46
N VAL A 56 11.27 0.14 5.87
CA VAL A 56 12.44 0.23 4.98
C VAL A 56 13.55 -0.67 5.50
N GLU A 57 14.09 -1.51 4.62
CA GLU A 57 15.25 -2.36 4.89
C GLU A 57 16.26 -2.20 3.77
N GLU A 58 17.53 -2.00 4.13
CA GLU A 58 18.64 -1.78 3.18
C GLU A 58 18.36 -0.65 2.15
N GLY A 59 17.64 0.41 2.58
CA GLY A 59 17.28 1.55 1.73
C GLY A 59 16.06 1.35 0.84
N PHE A 60 15.42 0.18 0.85
CA PHE A 60 14.26 -0.13 0.03
C PHE A 60 13.00 -0.32 0.86
N VAL A 61 11.88 0.15 0.36
CA VAL A 61 10.57 -0.12 0.96
C VAL A 61 10.28 -1.61 0.90
N THR A 62 9.95 -2.20 2.05
CA THR A 62 9.45 -3.57 2.12
C THR A 62 7.94 -3.59 1.92
N GLU A 63 7.19 -3.07 2.88
CA GLU A 63 5.74 -2.95 2.85
C GLU A 63 5.28 -1.95 3.94
N GLY A 64 4.00 -1.74 4.13
CA GLY A 64 3.50 -0.98 5.27
C GLY A 64 3.30 -1.84 6.52
N THR A 65 2.79 -1.24 7.60
CA THR A 65 2.63 -1.94 8.89
C THR A 65 1.65 -3.11 8.83
N SER A 66 0.69 -3.08 7.91
CA SER A 66 -0.31 -4.14 7.71
C SER A 66 -0.85 -4.18 6.27
N ASN A 67 -0.04 -3.78 5.32
CA ASN A 67 -0.42 -3.64 3.91
C ASN A 67 0.82 -3.74 3.01
N ASN A 68 0.62 -4.08 1.73
CA ASN A 68 1.67 -4.01 0.72
C ASN A 68 1.69 -2.61 0.08
N ALA A 69 2.88 -2.16 -0.30
CA ALA A 69 3.15 -0.82 -0.83
C ALA A 69 3.39 -0.83 -2.35
N TYR A 70 2.95 0.23 -3.02
CA TYR A 70 3.05 0.42 -4.47
C TYR A 70 3.32 1.88 -4.80
N ILE A 71 4.02 2.09 -5.90
CA ILE A 71 4.13 3.39 -6.57
C ILE A 71 3.70 3.27 -8.03
N VAL A 72 3.33 4.38 -8.63
CA VAL A 72 3.09 4.48 -10.09
C VAL A 72 4.07 5.51 -10.64
N LYS A 73 4.84 5.11 -11.63
CA LYS A 73 5.78 5.99 -12.34
C LYS A 73 5.71 5.71 -13.83
N ASP A 74 5.57 6.77 -14.63
CA ASP A 74 5.46 6.69 -16.10
C ASP A 74 4.42 5.65 -16.58
N GLY A 75 3.27 5.61 -15.91
CA GLY A 75 2.17 4.69 -16.21
C GLY A 75 2.41 3.22 -15.85
N LYS A 76 3.47 2.91 -15.07
CA LYS A 76 3.76 1.56 -14.55
C LYS A 76 3.48 1.50 -13.06
N ILE A 77 2.82 0.44 -12.63
CA ILE A 77 2.68 0.09 -11.22
C ILE A 77 3.94 -0.67 -10.80
N ILE A 78 4.62 -0.18 -9.77
CA ILE A 78 5.85 -0.78 -9.23
C ILE A 78 5.57 -1.23 -7.81
N THR A 79 5.94 -2.46 -7.48
CA THR A 79 5.83 -3.02 -6.13
C THR A 79 6.96 -4.00 -5.88
N ARG A 80 7.32 -4.22 -4.61
CA ARG A 80 8.34 -5.21 -4.25
C ARG A 80 7.92 -6.61 -4.70
N GLY A 81 8.84 -7.36 -5.32
CA GLY A 81 8.65 -8.77 -5.66
C GLY A 81 8.46 -9.64 -4.41
N LEU A 82 7.75 -10.77 -4.57
CA LEU A 82 7.52 -11.70 -3.47
C LEU A 82 8.84 -12.31 -2.98
N SER A 83 9.07 -12.22 -1.69
CA SER A 83 10.22 -12.77 -0.98
C SER A 83 9.85 -13.06 0.47
N ASN A 84 10.82 -13.44 1.28
CA ASN A 84 10.64 -13.57 2.73
C ASN A 84 10.44 -12.21 3.43
N ASP A 85 10.70 -11.09 2.75
CA ASP A 85 10.73 -9.76 3.36
C ASP A 85 9.36 -9.09 3.41
N ILE A 86 8.38 -9.62 2.70
CA ILE A 86 7.01 -9.08 2.66
C ILE A 86 5.95 -10.18 2.79
N LEU A 87 4.79 -9.79 3.29
CA LEU A 87 3.63 -10.68 3.29
C LEU A 87 3.08 -10.86 1.87
N HIS A 88 2.81 -12.10 1.48
CA HIS A 88 2.12 -12.45 0.23
C HIS A 88 0.62 -12.13 0.37
N GLY A 89 0.26 -10.86 0.33
CA GLY A 89 -1.08 -10.37 0.59
C GLY A 89 -2.11 -10.88 -0.43
N ILE A 90 -3.27 -11.38 0.05
CA ILE A 90 -4.36 -11.82 -0.84
C ILE A 90 -4.93 -10.68 -1.67
N THR A 91 -5.02 -9.48 -1.07
CA THR A 91 -5.46 -8.28 -1.79
C THR A 91 -4.41 -7.85 -2.82
N ARG A 92 -3.10 -8.00 -2.51
CA ARG A 92 -2.03 -7.78 -3.47
C ARG A 92 -2.21 -8.69 -4.70
N ALA A 93 -2.38 -9.98 -4.48
CA ALA A 93 -2.57 -10.95 -5.57
C ALA A 93 -3.78 -10.61 -6.46
N ALA A 94 -4.92 -10.25 -5.83
CA ALA A 94 -6.12 -9.86 -6.56
C ALA A 94 -5.91 -8.56 -7.36
N VAL A 95 -5.30 -7.54 -6.76
CA VAL A 95 -5.06 -6.24 -7.42
C VAL A 95 -4.09 -6.38 -8.58
N LEU A 96 -3.02 -7.18 -8.46
CA LEU A 96 -2.09 -7.42 -9.58
C LEU A 96 -2.75 -8.18 -10.72
N ARG A 97 -3.61 -9.17 -10.42
CA ARG A 97 -4.42 -9.83 -11.44
C ARG A 97 -5.35 -8.85 -12.15
N PHE A 98 -6.06 -8.01 -11.42
CA PHE A 98 -6.96 -7.00 -12.02
C PHE A 98 -6.20 -5.94 -12.83
N ALA A 99 -4.99 -5.58 -12.41
CA ALA A 99 -4.13 -4.70 -13.18
C ALA A 99 -3.74 -5.34 -14.54
N ASP A 100 -3.40 -6.62 -14.54
CA ASP A 100 -3.08 -7.39 -15.75
C ASP A 100 -4.31 -7.50 -16.68
N GLU A 101 -5.47 -7.88 -16.14
CA GLU A 101 -6.74 -7.94 -16.89
C GLU A 101 -7.13 -6.58 -17.50
N ALA A 102 -6.80 -5.48 -16.81
CA ALA A 102 -6.99 -4.10 -17.30
C ALA A 102 -5.85 -3.59 -18.19
N GLN A 103 -4.90 -4.45 -18.56
CA GLN A 103 -3.73 -4.14 -19.38
C GLN A 103 -2.83 -3.03 -18.80
N MET A 104 -2.82 -2.85 -17.48
CA MET A 104 -1.90 -1.97 -16.79
C MET A 104 -0.53 -2.63 -16.70
N LYS A 105 0.54 -1.86 -16.90
CA LYS A 105 1.92 -2.39 -16.78
C LYS A 105 2.28 -2.52 -15.31
N VAL A 106 2.75 -3.70 -14.92
CA VAL A 106 3.24 -3.99 -13.56
C VAL A 106 4.71 -4.38 -13.63
N GLU A 107 5.51 -3.84 -12.73
CA GLU A 107 6.91 -4.16 -12.54
C GLU A 107 7.17 -4.55 -11.09
N GLU A 108 7.59 -5.80 -10.86
CA GLU A 108 7.93 -6.28 -9.53
C GLU A 108 9.42 -6.07 -9.28
N ARG A 109 9.76 -5.02 -8.54
CA ARG A 109 11.12 -4.66 -8.13
C ARG A 109 11.13 -3.85 -6.84
N ASN A 110 12.30 -3.71 -6.26
CA ASN A 110 12.51 -2.81 -5.14
C ASN A 110 12.39 -1.34 -5.59
N PHE A 111 11.98 -0.46 -4.67
CA PHE A 111 11.97 1.00 -4.84
C PHE A 111 12.33 1.67 -3.50
N THR A 112 12.90 2.86 -3.56
CA THR A 112 13.29 3.64 -2.38
C THR A 112 12.20 4.62 -1.96
N ILE A 113 12.37 5.26 -0.80
CA ILE A 113 11.47 6.32 -0.34
C ILE A 113 11.54 7.54 -1.27
N GLU A 114 12.75 7.91 -1.73
CA GLU A 114 12.94 9.02 -2.66
C GLU A 114 12.23 8.77 -3.99
N GLU A 115 12.31 7.53 -4.49
CA GLU A 115 11.59 7.15 -5.71
C GLU A 115 10.07 7.19 -5.50
N ALA A 116 9.60 6.83 -4.30
CA ALA A 116 8.18 6.90 -3.96
C ALA A 116 7.68 8.33 -3.81
N GLN A 117 8.50 9.24 -3.27
CA GLN A 117 8.18 10.66 -3.18
C GLN A 117 8.13 11.34 -4.56
N ASP A 118 8.97 10.90 -5.52
CA ASP A 118 9.01 11.39 -6.90
C ASP A 118 8.03 10.64 -7.84
N ALA A 119 7.22 9.75 -7.32
CA ALA A 119 6.24 8.98 -8.10
C ALA A 119 5.03 9.83 -8.51
N ASP A 120 4.35 9.42 -9.59
CA ASP A 120 3.10 10.04 -10.04
C ASP A 120 1.96 9.73 -9.07
N GLU A 121 1.93 8.50 -8.54
CA GLU A 121 0.99 8.05 -7.51
C GLU A 121 1.68 7.06 -6.56
N ALA A 122 1.16 6.95 -5.35
CA ALA A 122 1.48 5.87 -4.43
C ALA A 122 0.19 5.30 -3.81
N PHE A 123 0.19 4.02 -3.47
CA PHE A 123 -0.97 3.40 -2.83
C PHE A 123 -0.57 2.15 -2.04
N ILE A 124 -1.50 1.68 -1.22
CA ILE A 124 -1.37 0.45 -0.43
C ILE A 124 -2.51 -0.51 -0.75
N THR A 125 -2.28 -1.81 -0.48
CA THR A 125 -3.34 -2.83 -0.49
C THR A 125 -3.39 -3.61 0.82
N SER A 126 -4.60 -3.79 1.35
CA SER A 126 -4.84 -4.65 2.52
C SER A 126 -6.24 -5.25 2.48
N ALA A 127 -6.46 -6.33 3.24
CA ALA A 127 -7.76 -7.00 3.32
C ALA A 127 -8.87 -6.13 3.96
N THR A 128 -8.52 -5.12 4.76
CA THR A 128 -9.47 -4.27 5.49
C THR A 128 -9.69 -2.91 4.85
N MET A 129 -8.71 -2.42 4.09
CA MET A 129 -8.77 -1.09 3.46
C MET A 129 -8.85 -1.17 1.93
N PHE A 130 -8.68 -2.36 1.37
CA PHE A 130 -8.65 -2.65 -0.07
C PHE A 130 -7.48 -1.91 -0.75
N VAL A 131 -7.75 -0.97 -1.65
CA VAL A 131 -6.76 -0.08 -2.27
C VAL A 131 -6.96 1.32 -1.71
N ASN A 132 -5.94 1.89 -1.09
CA ASN A 132 -5.96 3.28 -0.62
C ASN A 132 -4.73 4.04 -1.13
N ALA A 133 -4.96 5.22 -1.67
CA ALA A 133 -3.89 6.10 -2.13
C ALA A 133 -3.05 6.61 -0.94
N VAL A 134 -1.74 6.72 -1.16
CA VAL A 134 -0.80 7.44 -0.30
C VAL A 134 -0.51 8.78 -0.98
N ILE A 135 -0.78 9.88 -0.29
CA ILE A 135 -0.70 11.24 -0.84
C ILE A 135 0.50 12.04 -0.31
N GLU A 136 1.14 11.53 0.74
CA GLU A 136 2.30 12.16 1.37
C GLU A 136 3.18 11.08 2.02
N ILE A 137 4.49 11.19 1.88
CA ILE A 137 5.50 10.31 2.48
C ILE A 137 6.56 11.19 3.14
N ASP A 138 6.75 11.06 4.47
CA ASP A 138 7.71 11.86 5.26
C ASP A 138 7.58 13.39 5.04
N GLY A 139 6.34 13.88 4.92
CA GLY A 139 6.06 15.29 4.67
C GLY A 139 6.20 15.73 3.21
N ALA A 140 6.72 14.87 2.32
CA ALA A 140 6.77 15.15 0.90
C ALA A 140 5.49 14.70 0.21
N GLN A 141 4.87 15.61 -0.55
CA GLN A 141 3.66 15.33 -1.31
C GLN A 141 3.98 14.39 -2.48
N VAL A 142 3.15 13.37 -2.69
CA VAL A 142 3.22 12.47 -3.86
C VAL A 142 2.27 12.99 -4.95
N GLY A 143 2.77 13.12 -6.16
CA GLY A 143 2.00 13.63 -7.29
C GLY A 143 1.38 15.00 -7.00
N ASP A 144 0.07 15.12 -7.15
CA ASP A 144 -0.69 16.35 -6.84
C ASP A 144 -1.26 16.39 -5.40
N GLY A 145 -0.85 15.46 -4.54
CA GLY A 145 -1.34 15.34 -3.15
C GLY A 145 -2.78 14.84 -3.04
N LYS A 146 -3.28 14.15 -4.05
CA LYS A 146 -4.62 13.57 -4.09
C LYS A 146 -4.58 12.10 -4.53
N PRO A 147 -5.62 11.32 -4.21
CA PRO A 147 -5.75 9.97 -4.75
C PRO A 147 -5.68 9.96 -6.28
N GLY A 148 -4.70 9.26 -6.84
CA GLY A 148 -4.48 9.20 -8.27
C GLY A 148 -5.47 8.30 -9.02
N ALA A 149 -5.43 8.35 -10.34
CA ALA A 149 -6.38 7.67 -11.21
C ALA A 149 -6.19 6.14 -11.18
N VAL A 150 -4.95 5.66 -11.12
CA VAL A 150 -4.64 4.23 -11.07
C VAL A 150 -5.14 3.60 -9.76
N ALA A 151 -4.84 4.23 -8.62
CA ALA A 151 -5.30 3.77 -7.31
C ALA A 151 -6.83 3.74 -7.22
N LYS A 152 -7.51 4.78 -7.71
CA LYS A 152 -8.99 4.84 -7.79
C LYS A 152 -9.55 3.72 -8.64
N ARG A 153 -9.01 3.53 -9.86
CA ARG A 153 -9.50 2.52 -10.79
C ARG A 153 -9.33 1.10 -10.25
N LEU A 154 -8.18 0.80 -9.66
CA LEU A 154 -7.95 -0.51 -9.03
C LEU A 154 -8.87 -0.76 -7.84
N ARG A 155 -9.17 0.28 -7.04
CA ARG A 155 -10.14 0.18 -5.96
C ARG A 155 -11.55 -0.11 -6.48
N GLU A 156 -12.00 0.59 -7.51
CA GLU A 156 -13.31 0.37 -8.15
C GLU A 156 -13.43 -1.08 -8.64
N ILE A 157 -12.47 -1.56 -9.43
CA ILE A 157 -12.45 -2.93 -9.94
C ILE A 157 -12.49 -3.94 -8.78
N TYR A 158 -11.64 -3.74 -7.75
CA TYR A 158 -11.59 -4.64 -6.60
C TYR A 158 -12.94 -4.72 -5.88
N LEU A 159 -13.62 -3.59 -5.67
CA LEU A 159 -14.93 -3.56 -5.01
C LEU A 159 -16.02 -4.20 -5.88
N GLU A 160 -16.05 -3.91 -7.19
CA GLU A 160 -16.98 -4.51 -8.12
C GLU A 160 -16.85 -6.04 -8.16
N GLU A 161 -15.63 -6.55 -8.31
CA GLU A 161 -15.37 -8.00 -8.34
C GLU A 161 -15.67 -8.68 -7.01
N SER A 162 -15.34 -8.02 -5.88
CA SER A 162 -15.67 -8.55 -4.55
C SER A 162 -17.17 -8.65 -4.32
N LEU A 163 -17.96 -7.71 -4.81
CA LEU A 163 -19.44 -7.75 -4.70
C LEU A 163 -20.08 -8.85 -5.53
N LYS A 164 -19.49 -9.23 -6.66
CA LYS A 164 -19.98 -10.35 -7.51
C LYS A 164 -19.85 -11.70 -6.80
N ILE A 165 -18.88 -11.83 -5.90
CA ILE A 165 -18.62 -13.09 -5.18
C ILE A 165 -19.33 -13.13 -3.83
N ALA A 166 -19.74 -11.98 -3.30
CA ALA A 166 -20.47 -11.86 -2.03
C ALA A 166 -21.96 -12.16 -2.23
N ILE A 167 -22.29 -13.45 -2.35
CA ILE A 167 -23.70 -13.95 -2.35
C ILE A 167 -24.03 -14.50 -0.97
#